data_fd9b8f41cb91b48e6fba48e7f57bded6
#
_entry.id   fd9b8f41cb91b48e6fba48e7f57bded6
#
_cell.length_a   1.000
_cell.length_b   1.000
_cell.length_c   1.000
_cell.angle_alpha   90.00
_cell.angle_beta   90.00
_cell.angle_gamma   90.00
#
_symmetry.space_group_name_H-M   'P 1'
#
loop_
_entity.id
_entity.type
_entity.pdbx_description
1 polymer ?
#
loop_
_entity_poly.entity_id
_entity_poly.type
_entity_poly.pdbx_seq_one_letter_code
_entity_poly.pdbx_strand_id
1 'polypeptide(L)'
;MLRSTVVDRKATSDEVATHAAAISQLSADLGLSRLRLRRDGTAVVHSEEAGYRAVTRLSAAASELVGAYVHVITDDVPGAVGAREL
;
A
#
# COMPACT_ATOMS: atom_id res chain seq x y z
N MET A 1 18.19 1.80 -21.26
CA MET A 1 17.80 1.12 -20.12
C MET A 1 16.70 1.84 -19.35
N LEU A 2 15.76 1.07 -18.93
CA LEU A 2 14.67 1.59 -18.19
C LEU A 2 15.04 1.81 -16.76
N ARG A 3 14.47 2.81 -16.17
CA ARG A 3 14.64 2.96 -14.77
C ARG A 3 13.33 3.27 -14.13
N SER A 4 13.18 2.82 -12.92
CA SER A 4 12.00 3.07 -12.15
C SER A 4 11.92 4.53 -11.80
N THR A 5 10.71 5.06 -11.75
CA THR A 5 10.48 6.40 -11.24
C THR A 5 10.37 6.41 -9.73
N VAL A 6 10.40 5.23 -9.13
CA VAL A 6 10.30 5.10 -7.67
C VAL A 6 11.65 5.44 -7.06
N VAL A 7 11.65 6.37 -6.11
CA VAL A 7 12.87 6.71 -5.41
C VAL A 7 13.09 5.75 -4.23
N ASP A 8 14.31 5.77 -3.71
CA ASP A 8 14.73 4.82 -2.69
C ASP A 8 14.25 5.15 -1.30
N ARG A 9 13.36 6.05 -1.14
CA ARG A 9 12.82 6.39 0.17
C ARG A 9 11.40 5.87 0.31
N LYS A 10 11.00 5.63 1.53
CA LYS A 10 9.64 5.23 1.82
C LYS A 10 8.70 6.42 1.62
N ALA A 11 7.55 6.16 1.03
CA ALA A 11 6.54 7.19 0.84
C ALA A 11 6.02 7.66 2.19
N THR A 12 5.72 8.94 2.29
CA THR A 12 5.14 9.50 3.50
C THR A 12 3.64 9.22 3.53
N SER A 13 3.06 9.35 4.72
CA SER A 13 1.62 9.21 4.89
C SER A 13 0.86 10.15 3.96
N ASP A 14 1.32 11.39 3.82
CA ASP A 14 0.64 12.35 2.96
C ASP A 14 0.71 11.95 1.49
N GLU A 15 1.83 11.42 1.05
CA GLU A 15 1.97 10.96 -0.33
C GLU A 15 1.02 9.82 -0.63
N VAL A 16 0.92 8.88 0.30
CA VAL A 16 -0.01 7.75 0.12
C VAL A 16 -1.44 8.25 0.12
N ALA A 17 -1.78 9.15 1.05
CA ALA A 17 -3.14 9.67 1.16
C ALA A 17 -3.55 10.43 -0.10
N THR A 18 -2.62 11.15 -0.72
CA THR A 18 -2.90 11.89 -1.94
C THR A 18 -3.34 10.95 -3.07
N HIS A 19 -2.87 9.71 -3.05
CA HIS A 19 -3.21 8.72 -4.07
C HIS A 19 -4.20 7.67 -3.56
N ALA A 20 -4.92 7.97 -2.48
CA ALA A 20 -5.75 6.98 -1.80
C ALA A 20 -6.78 6.34 -2.71
N ALA A 21 -7.47 7.13 -3.54
CA ALA A 21 -8.50 6.58 -4.41
C ALA A 21 -7.93 5.59 -5.42
N ALA A 22 -6.80 5.92 -6.02
CA ALA A 22 -6.16 5.04 -7.00
C ALA A 22 -5.62 3.79 -6.33
N ILE A 23 -5.02 3.91 -5.15
CA ILE A 23 -4.50 2.76 -4.42
C ILE A 23 -5.64 1.86 -3.97
N SER A 24 -6.76 2.46 -3.55
CA SER A 24 -7.94 1.70 -3.17
C SER A 24 -8.47 0.88 -4.34
N GLN A 25 -8.47 1.45 -5.54
CA GLN A 25 -8.91 0.73 -6.73
C GLN A 25 -7.95 -0.40 -7.07
N LEU A 26 -6.63 -0.16 -6.99
CA LEU A 26 -5.64 -1.21 -7.20
C LEU A 26 -5.83 -2.34 -6.21
N SER A 27 -6.08 -1.99 -4.97
CA SER A 27 -6.31 -2.95 -3.89
C SER A 27 -7.53 -3.83 -4.21
N ALA A 28 -8.63 -3.21 -4.62
CA ALA A 28 -9.85 -3.94 -4.97
C ALA A 28 -9.60 -4.87 -6.15
N ASP A 29 -8.86 -4.42 -7.15
CA ASP A 29 -8.55 -5.23 -8.33
C ASP A 29 -7.73 -6.47 -7.97
N LEU A 30 -6.99 -6.41 -6.88
CA LEU A 30 -6.18 -7.54 -6.41
C LEU A 30 -6.89 -8.39 -5.35
N GLY A 31 -8.16 -8.09 -5.08
CA GLY A 31 -8.93 -8.85 -4.10
C GLY A 31 -8.63 -8.47 -2.66
N LEU A 32 -8.07 -7.30 -2.46
CA LEU A 32 -7.77 -6.79 -1.12
C LEU A 32 -8.80 -5.74 -0.76
N SER A 33 -8.99 -5.51 0.54
CA SER A 33 -10.03 -4.59 1.00
C SER A 33 -9.56 -3.84 2.23
N ARG A 34 -10.39 -2.90 2.67
CA ARG A 34 -10.20 -2.16 3.90
C ARG A 34 -8.84 -1.48 3.97
N LEU A 35 -8.53 -0.73 2.92
CA LEU A 35 -7.28 0.02 2.87
C LEU A 35 -7.24 1.03 4.00
N ARG A 36 -6.18 0.98 4.80
CA ARG A 36 -5.95 1.89 5.91
C ARG A 36 -4.52 2.39 5.82
N LEU A 37 -4.22 3.42 6.56
CA LEU A 37 -2.91 4.06 6.47
C LEU A 37 -2.37 4.33 7.87
N ARG A 38 -1.12 3.95 8.09
CA ARG A 38 -0.41 4.28 9.31
C ARG A 38 0.29 5.62 9.15
N ARG A 39 0.64 6.21 10.27
CA ARG A 39 1.33 7.51 10.26
C ARG A 39 2.66 7.48 9.54
N ASP A 40 3.31 6.33 9.54
CA ASP A 40 4.63 6.19 8.91
C ASP A 40 4.54 5.93 7.41
N GLY A 41 3.34 5.97 6.84
CA GLY A 41 3.15 5.76 5.42
C GLY A 41 2.90 4.32 5.02
N THR A 42 2.86 3.41 5.97
CA THR A 42 2.57 2.00 5.70
C THR A 42 1.09 1.82 5.41
N ALA A 43 0.77 1.18 4.30
CA ALA A 43 -0.62 0.86 3.96
C ALA A 43 -0.98 -0.49 4.56
N VAL A 44 -2.20 -0.59 5.10
CA VAL A 44 -2.70 -1.80 5.72
C VAL A 44 -3.94 -2.24 4.96
N VAL A 45 -3.99 -3.51 4.55
CA VAL A 45 -5.13 -4.04 3.81
C VAL A 45 -5.60 -5.33 4.46
N HIS A 46 -6.83 -5.71 4.15
CA HIS A 46 -7.39 -6.99 4.57
C HIS A 46 -7.36 -7.94 3.39
N SER A 47 -6.90 -9.17 3.62
CA SER A 47 -6.88 -10.20 2.60
C SER A 47 -7.72 -11.38 3.09
N GLU A 48 -8.70 -11.77 2.31
CA GLU A 48 -9.54 -12.92 2.64
C GLU A 48 -8.78 -14.23 2.44
N GLU A 49 -7.91 -14.25 1.45
CA GLU A 49 -7.12 -15.43 1.16
C GLU A 49 -5.68 -15.11 1.46
N ALA A 50 -4.98 -16.05 1.99
CA ALA A 50 -3.59 -15.87 2.32
C ALA A 50 -2.83 -15.56 1.04
N GLY A 51 -2.84 -14.33 0.62
CA GLY A 51 -2.26 -13.92 -0.64
C GLY A 51 -1.09 -13.00 -0.47
N TYR A 52 0.06 -13.54 -0.19
CA TYR A 52 1.25 -12.71 -0.13
C TYR A 52 1.54 -12.04 -1.47
N ARG A 53 1.15 -12.73 -2.55
CA ARG A 53 1.37 -12.22 -3.89
C ARG A 53 0.58 -10.96 -4.16
N ALA A 54 -0.67 -10.91 -3.72
CA ALA A 54 -1.50 -9.73 -3.94
C ALA A 54 -0.93 -8.52 -3.20
N VAL A 55 -0.44 -8.73 -1.99
CA VAL A 55 0.16 -7.67 -1.19
C VAL A 55 1.42 -7.14 -1.87
N THR A 56 2.26 -8.04 -2.38
CA THR A 56 3.48 -7.66 -3.08
C THR A 56 3.15 -6.87 -4.35
N ARG A 57 2.14 -7.29 -5.09
CA ARG A 57 1.72 -6.59 -6.30
C ARG A 57 1.17 -5.22 -5.98
N LEU A 58 0.40 -5.12 -4.91
CA LEU A 58 -0.13 -3.81 -4.51
C LEU A 58 1.01 -2.87 -4.13
N SER A 59 1.98 -3.36 -3.38
CA SER A 59 3.12 -2.55 -2.99
C SER A 59 3.86 -2.04 -4.23
N ALA A 60 4.11 -2.91 -5.21
CA ALA A 60 4.81 -2.52 -6.41
C ALA A 60 4.01 -1.49 -7.22
N ALA A 61 2.72 -1.74 -7.42
CA ALA A 61 1.89 -0.83 -8.21
C ALA A 61 1.71 0.52 -7.52
N ALA A 62 1.49 0.50 -6.22
CA ALA A 62 1.33 1.74 -5.46
C ALA A 62 2.63 2.54 -5.45
N SER A 63 3.76 1.86 -5.35
CA SER A 63 5.06 2.54 -5.35
C SER A 63 5.30 3.24 -6.68
N GLU A 64 4.94 2.59 -7.79
CA GLU A 64 5.05 3.22 -9.11
C GLU A 64 4.15 4.43 -9.21
N LEU A 65 2.95 4.33 -8.70
CA LEU A 65 1.98 5.40 -8.75
C LEU A 65 2.42 6.61 -7.93
N VAL A 66 2.94 6.36 -6.74
CA VAL A 66 3.34 7.43 -5.82
C VAL A 66 4.71 8.01 -6.16
N GLY A 67 5.60 7.18 -6.70
CA GLY A 67 6.96 7.60 -6.99
C GLY A 67 7.93 7.40 -5.84
N ALA A 68 7.51 6.65 -4.81
CA ALA A 68 8.34 6.29 -3.66
C ALA A 68 7.83 4.97 -3.13
N TYR A 69 8.65 4.27 -2.37
CA TYR A 69 8.28 2.94 -1.89
C TYR A 69 7.07 2.99 -0.97
N VAL A 70 6.03 2.25 -1.31
CA VAL A 70 4.84 2.09 -0.49
C VAL A 70 4.88 0.70 0.14
N HIS A 71 5.05 0.66 1.44
CA HIS A 71 5.06 -0.60 2.18
C HIS A 71 3.62 -1.00 2.48
N VAL A 72 3.27 -2.25 2.18
CA VAL A 72 1.91 -2.76 2.39
C VAL A 72 1.98 -3.97 3.29
N ILE A 73 1.14 -3.99 4.31
CA ILE A 73 1.02 -5.14 5.21
C ILE A 73 -0.45 -5.52 5.33
N THR A 74 -0.70 -6.73 5.80
CA THR A 74 -2.06 -7.18 6.06
C THR A 74 -2.44 -6.85 7.50
N ASP A 75 -3.73 -6.85 7.79
CA ASP A 75 -4.23 -6.42 9.08
C ASP A 75 -4.12 -7.50 10.16
N ASP A 76 -3.61 -8.65 9.82
CA ASP A 76 -3.40 -9.73 10.80
C ASP A 76 -2.00 -9.71 11.42
N VAL A 77 -1.19 -8.71 11.11
CA VAL A 77 0.15 -8.61 11.70
C VAL A 77 0.14 -7.51 12.77
N PRO A 78 1.03 -7.60 13.76
CA PRO A 78 1.05 -6.60 14.84
C PRO A 78 1.27 -5.18 14.35
N GLY A 79 2.00 -5.01 13.24
CA GLY A 79 2.27 -3.68 12.69
C GLY A 79 1.04 -2.96 12.17
N ALA A 80 -0.11 -3.65 12.07
CA ALA A 80 -1.34 -3.02 11.59
C ALA A 80 -1.99 -2.14 12.65
N VAL A 81 -1.59 -2.27 13.90
CA VAL A 81 -2.18 -1.49 14.99
C VAL A 81 -1.91 -0.01 14.77
N GLY A 82 -2.93 0.81 14.95
CA GLY A 82 -2.79 2.25 14.79
C GLY A 82 -3.09 2.78 13.41
N ALA A 83 -3.40 1.91 12.44
CA ALA A 83 -3.78 2.36 11.12
C ALA A 83 -5.18 2.93 11.12
N ARG A 84 -5.39 3.95 10.30
CA ARG A 84 -6.72 4.56 10.16
C ARG A 84 -7.20 4.38 8.74
N GLU A 85 -8.50 4.39 8.56
CA GLU A 85 -9.09 4.24 7.24
C GLU A 85 -8.85 5.48 6.40
N LEU A 86 -8.68 5.24 5.13
CA LEU A 86 -8.50 6.30 4.15
C LEU A 86 -9.82 6.72 3.53
#